data_afd0bfd7853e68ca23a7f1799ef604d4
#
_entry.id   afd0bfd7853e68ca23a7f1799ef604d4
#
_cell.length_a   1.000
_cell.length_b   1.000
_cell.length_c   1.000
_cell.angle_alpha   90.00
_cell.angle_beta   90.00
_cell.angle_gamma   90.00
#
_symmetry.space_group_name_H-M   'P 1'
#
loop_
_entity.id
_entity.type
_entity.pdbx_description
1 polymer ?
#
loop_
_entity_poly.entity_id
_entity_poly.type
_entity_poly.pdbx_seq_one_letter_code
_entity_poly.pdbx_strand_id
1 'polypeptide(L)'
;PYEEIPKIAFNDRIVPHNMPEEIWITDTTFRDGQQSRAPYTTDQIVTIYDYLHKLGGPKGLVRQSEFFLYSKKDRDAVYKCLERGYKFPEVTSWIRASKQDFQLVKDIGLRETGILVSCSDYHIFYKMKMTRREVMNLYLSVIRECLETGISPRCHLEDITRSDIYGFVIPFCVELMKLMDEYKIPIKVRACDTMGYGVN
;
A
#
# COMPACT_ATOMS: atom_id res chain seq x y z
N PRO A 1 -21.51 16.83 10.11
CA PRO A 1 -21.55 16.07 8.85
C PRO A 1 -22.04 17.00 7.74
N TYR A 2 -21.42 16.91 6.59
CA TYR A 2 -21.78 17.71 5.43
C TYR A 2 -22.73 16.88 4.55
N GLU A 3 -23.81 17.49 4.11
CA GLU A 3 -24.71 16.85 3.13
C GLU A 3 -24.06 16.80 1.75
N GLU A 4 -23.17 17.77 1.48
CA GLU A 4 -22.36 17.78 0.26
C GLU A 4 -20.88 17.91 0.58
N ILE A 5 -20.05 17.23 -0.18
CA ILE A 5 -18.58 17.34 -0.07
C ILE A 5 -18.19 18.74 -0.57
N PRO A 6 -17.41 19.52 0.19
CA PRO A 6 -16.91 20.80 -0.27
C PRO A 6 -16.13 20.66 -1.57
N LYS A 7 -16.42 21.49 -2.56
CA LYS A 7 -15.74 21.51 -3.85
C LYS A 7 -14.73 22.65 -3.86
N ILE A 8 -13.52 22.35 -4.28
CA ILE A 8 -12.44 23.33 -4.42
C ILE A 8 -12.33 23.76 -5.86
N ALA A 9 -12.31 25.06 -6.10
CA ALA A 9 -12.07 25.60 -7.43
C ALA A 9 -10.56 25.75 -7.67
N PHE A 10 -10.08 25.21 -8.79
CA PHE A 10 -8.72 25.44 -9.30
C PHE A 10 -8.80 26.26 -10.58
N ASN A 11 -8.07 27.37 -10.64
CA ASN A 11 -8.11 28.30 -11.79
C ASN A 11 -9.57 28.64 -12.21
N ASP A 12 -10.39 29.02 -11.25
CA ASP A 12 -11.82 29.34 -11.41
C ASP A 12 -12.69 28.19 -11.99
N ARG A 13 -12.18 26.95 -11.94
CA ARG A 13 -12.91 25.75 -12.37
C ARG A 13 -13.14 24.82 -11.18
N ILE A 14 -14.37 24.33 -11.06
CA ILE A 14 -14.69 23.26 -10.12
C ILE A 14 -14.16 21.94 -10.70
N VAL A 15 -13.31 21.25 -9.92
CA VAL A 15 -12.82 19.92 -10.29
C VAL A 15 -13.93 18.91 -10.03
N PRO A 16 -14.41 18.16 -11.05
CA PRO A 16 -15.44 17.18 -10.85
C PRO A 16 -14.92 16.00 -10.03
N HIS A 17 -15.74 15.53 -9.10
CA HIS A 17 -15.46 14.33 -8.33
C HIS A 17 -15.94 13.09 -9.10
N ASN A 18 -15.02 12.25 -9.54
CA ASN A 18 -15.33 10.95 -10.12
C ASN A 18 -15.29 9.89 -9.01
N MET A 19 -16.39 9.79 -8.25
CA MET A 19 -16.48 8.79 -7.20
C MET A 19 -16.56 7.38 -7.80
N PRO A 20 -15.84 6.39 -7.24
CA PRO A 20 -15.97 5.00 -7.67
C PRO A 20 -17.34 4.46 -7.27
N GLU A 21 -17.85 3.47 -8.02
CA GLU A 21 -19.11 2.78 -7.70
C GLU A 21 -19.07 2.10 -6.33
N GLU A 22 -17.90 1.56 -5.95
CA GLU A 22 -17.66 0.95 -4.65
C GLU A 22 -16.45 1.57 -3.97
N ILE A 23 -16.60 1.95 -2.71
CA ILE A 23 -15.50 2.37 -1.85
C ILE A 23 -15.00 1.16 -1.08
N TRP A 24 -13.70 0.87 -1.20
CA TRP A 24 -13.05 -0.22 -0.47
C TRP A 24 -12.08 0.33 0.57
N ILE A 25 -12.09 -0.26 1.74
CA ILE A 25 -11.23 0.13 2.84
C ILE A 25 -10.08 -0.87 2.96
N THR A 26 -8.86 -0.37 3.10
CA THR A 26 -7.72 -1.16 3.57
C THR A 26 -7.44 -0.76 5.01
N ASP A 27 -7.49 -1.73 5.91
CA ASP A 27 -7.09 -1.56 7.29
C ASP A 27 -5.56 -1.61 7.41
N THR A 28 -4.98 -0.71 8.20
CA THR A 28 -3.53 -0.66 8.46
C THR A 28 -3.19 -0.77 9.96
N THR A 29 -4.14 -1.24 10.77
CA THR A 29 -3.98 -1.36 12.22
C THR A 29 -2.77 -2.21 12.60
N PHE A 30 -2.50 -3.30 11.86
CA PHE A 30 -1.42 -4.24 12.17
C PHE A 30 -0.07 -3.84 11.55
N ARG A 31 -0.04 -2.77 10.81
CA ARG A 31 1.17 -2.17 10.25
C ARG A 31 1.40 -0.78 10.85
N ASP A 32 0.70 0.22 10.35
CA ASP A 32 0.88 1.62 10.73
C ASP A 32 0.38 1.89 12.15
N GLY A 33 -0.75 1.31 12.51
CA GLY A 33 -1.35 1.45 13.83
C GLY A 33 -0.47 0.93 14.97
N GLN A 34 0.41 -0.04 14.71
CA GLN A 34 1.34 -0.55 15.71
C GLN A 34 2.55 0.38 15.97
N GLN A 35 2.79 1.38 15.12
CA GLN A 35 3.92 2.29 15.28
C GLN A 35 3.69 3.35 16.37
N SER A 36 2.44 3.63 16.69
CA SER A 36 2.05 4.65 17.68
C SER A 36 1.77 4.12 19.08
N ARG A 37 1.95 2.81 19.31
CA ARG A 37 1.62 2.15 20.59
C ARG A 37 2.48 0.91 20.82
N ALA A 38 2.37 0.31 22.02
CA ALA A 38 2.92 -1.01 22.28
C ALA A 38 2.35 -2.03 21.27
N PRO A 39 3.19 -2.87 20.65
CA PRO A 39 2.75 -3.86 19.67
C PRO A 39 1.68 -4.80 20.26
N TYR A 40 0.69 -5.13 19.45
CA TYR A 40 -0.31 -6.13 19.82
C TYR A 40 0.31 -7.51 19.98
N THR A 41 -0.28 -8.33 20.85
CA THR A 41 0.02 -9.77 20.87
C THR A 41 -0.60 -10.45 19.65
N THR A 42 -0.12 -11.65 19.33
CA THR A 42 -0.68 -12.46 18.23
C THR A 42 -2.19 -12.67 18.40
N ASP A 43 -2.66 -12.98 19.61
CA ASP A 43 -4.08 -13.24 19.85
C ASP A 43 -4.94 -11.98 19.75
N GLN A 44 -4.41 -10.81 20.16
CA GLN A 44 -5.07 -9.53 19.94
C GLN A 44 -5.21 -9.21 18.44
N ILE A 45 -4.15 -9.45 17.66
CA ILE A 45 -4.18 -9.26 16.19
C ILE A 45 -5.28 -10.11 15.58
N VAL A 46 -5.33 -11.41 15.91
CA VAL A 46 -6.34 -12.34 15.38
C VAL A 46 -7.74 -11.91 15.79
N THR A 47 -7.94 -11.51 17.05
CA THR A 47 -9.25 -11.03 17.53
C THR A 47 -9.71 -9.78 16.78
N ILE A 48 -8.82 -8.81 16.58
CA ILE A 48 -9.14 -7.58 15.82
C ILE A 48 -9.42 -7.92 14.35
N TYR A 49 -8.67 -8.85 13.76
CA TYR A 49 -8.90 -9.30 12.39
C TYR A 49 -10.29 -9.95 12.23
N ASP A 50 -10.72 -10.77 13.20
CA ASP A 50 -12.07 -11.34 13.24
C ASP A 50 -13.15 -10.23 13.34
N TYR A 51 -12.89 -9.13 14.06
CA TYR A 51 -13.79 -7.99 14.11
C TYR A 51 -13.80 -7.18 12.79
N LEU A 52 -12.67 -7.02 12.13
CA LEU A 52 -12.59 -6.37 10.82
C LEU A 52 -13.38 -7.16 9.76
N HIS A 53 -13.33 -8.48 9.81
CA HIS A 53 -14.17 -9.34 8.96
C HIS A 53 -15.65 -9.07 9.19
N LYS A 54 -16.11 -9.06 10.45
CA LYS A 54 -17.50 -8.75 10.80
C LYS A 54 -17.91 -7.34 10.40
N LEU A 55 -17.05 -6.35 10.65
CA LEU A 55 -17.27 -4.95 10.29
C LEU A 55 -17.40 -4.75 8.77
N GLY A 56 -16.61 -5.46 7.98
CA GLY A 56 -16.66 -5.44 6.53
C GLY A 56 -17.96 -5.99 5.95
N GLY A 57 -18.67 -6.80 6.72
CA GLY A 57 -19.94 -7.41 6.33
C GLY A 57 -19.84 -8.34 5.12
N PRO A 58 -20.99 -8.81 4.60
CA PRO A 58 -21.01 -9.83 3.54
C PRO A 58 -20.43 -9.35 2.21
N LYS A 59 -20.45 -8.03 1.93
CA LYS A 59 -19.85 -7.44 0.75
C LYS A 59 -18.34 -7.23 0.89
N GLY A 60 -17.79 -7.33 2.11
CA GLY A 60 -16.38 -7.12 2.39
C GLY A 60 -15.94 -5.68 2.12
N LEU A 61 -16.60 -4.70 2.73
CA LEU A 61 -16.22 -3.29 2.62
C LEU A 61 -14.77 -3.07 3.07
N VAL A 62 -14.34 -3.74 4.15
CA VAL A 62 -12.92 -3.84 4.52
C VAL A 62 -12.32 -4.92 3.63
N ARG A 63 -11.66 -4.50 2.54
CA ARG A 63 -11.12 -5.39 1.51
C ARG A 63 -9.83 -6.05 1.90
N GLN A 64 -8.95 -5.31 2.56
CA GLN A 64 -7.61 -5.75 2.88
C GLN A 64 -7.22 -5.32 4.27
N SER A 65 -6.34 -6.08 4.90
CA SER A 65 -5.63 -5.72 6.12
C SER A 65 -4.14 -5.89 5.91
N GLU A 66 -3.37 -4.85 6.20
CA GLU A 66 -1.91 -4.81 6.01
C GLU A 66 -1.17 -5.21 7.28
N PHE A 67 -0.18 -6.06 7.12
CA PHE A 67 0.65 -6.56 8.21
C PHE A 67 2.12 -6.24 8.00
N PHE A 68 2.86 -6.02 9.10
CA PHE A 68 4.29 -6.19 9.13
C PHE A 68 4.66 -7.67 9.17
N LEU A 69 5.85 -8.00 8.64
CA LEU A 69 6.39 -9.38 8.60
C LEU A 69 7.74 -9.50 9.31
N TYR A 70 8.23 -8.41 9.90
CA TYR A 70 9.61 -8.35 10.39
C TYR A 70 9.85 -9.19 11.64
N SER A 71 8.90 -9.28 12.55
CA SER A 71 9.03 -10.09 13.77
C SER A 71 8.40 -11.47 13.61
N LYS A 72 8.90 -12.45 14.39
CA LYS A 72 8.27 -13.78 14.47
C LYS A 72 6.79 -13.67 14.89
N LYS A 73 6.51 -12.82 15.88
CA LYS A 73 5.15 -12.57 16.38
C LYS A 73 4.20 -12.12 15.25
N ASP A 74 4.65 -11.18 14.39
CA ASP A 74 3.82 -10.68 13.29
C ASP A 74 3.55 -11.78 12.25
N ARG A 75 4.56 -12.58 11.91
CA ARG A 75 4.38 -13.71 10.99
C ARG A 75 3.46 -14.79 11.57
N ASP A 76 3.61 -15.13 12.86
CA ASP A 76 2.71 -16.06 13.54
C ASP A 76 1.25 -15.56 13.51
N ALA A 77 1.03 -14.25 13.67
CA ALA A 77 -0.29 -13.64 13.56
C ALA A 77 -0.84 -13.72 12.13
N VAL A 78 0.00 -13.47 11.12
CA VAL A 78 -0.39 -13.60 9.71
C VAL A 78 -0.84 -15.02 9.39
N TYR A 79 -0.09 -16.04 9.81
CA TYR A 79 -0.49 -17.45 9.60
C TYR A 79 -1.84 -17.74 10.24
N LYS A 80 -2.06 -17.34 11.50
CA LYS A 80 -3.35 -17.55 12.19
C LYS A 80 -4.50 -16.79 11.50
N CYS A 81 -4.26 -15.61 10.94
CA CYS A 81 -5.28 -14.89 10.18
C CYS A 81 -5.59 -15.58 8.85
N LEU A 82 -4.59 -16.12 8.15
CA LEU A 82 -4.77 -16.91 6.93
C LEU A 82 -5.57 -18.18 7.18
N GLU A 83 -5.34 -18.87 8.32
CA GLU A 83 -6.10 -20.07 8.74
C GLU A 83 -7.61 -19.82 8.94
N ARG A 84 -8.04 -18.54 9.14
CA ARG A 84 -9.46 -18.17 9.19
C ARG A 84 -10.19 -18.46 7.88
N GLY A 85 -9.48 -18.47 6.75
CA GLY A 85 -10.07 -18.71 5.43
C GLY A 85 -11.04 -17.63 4.98
N TYR A 86 -11.02 -16.44 5.57
CA TYR A 86 -11.91 -15.35 5.17
C TYR A 86 -11.54 -14.86 3.77
N LYS A 87 -12.56 -14.63 2.94
CA LYS A 87 -12.35 -13.94 1.66
C LYS A 87 -11.93 -12.48 1.87
N PHE A 88 -12.54 -11.82 2.88
CA PHE A 88 -12.27 -10.44 3.24
C PHE A 88 -12.26 -10.26 4.77
N PRO A 89 -11.38 -9.40 5.31
CA PRO A 89 -10.28 -8.73 4.62
C PRO A 89 -9.24 -9.74 4.07
N GLU A 90 -8.71 -9.47 2.88
CA GLU A 90 -7.55 -10.21 2.38
C GLU A 90 -6.33 -9.83 3.23
N VAL A 91 -5.56 -10.83 3.63
CA VAL A 91 -4.29 -10.61 4.35
C VAL A 91 -3.24 -10.17 3.35
N THR A 92 -2.71 -8.96 3.54
CA THR A 92 -1.61 -8.41 2.73
C THR A 92 -0.47 -7.96 3.63
N SER A 93 0.68 -7.74 3.06
CA SER A 93 1.83 -7.20 3.78
C SER A 93 2.23 -5.82 3.27
N TRP A 94 3.16 -5.23 3.99
CA TRP A 94 3.83 -4.02 3.59
C TRP A 94 5.32 -4.14 3.89
N ILE A 95 6.16 -3.82 2.89
CA ILE A 95 7.60 -3.92 2.95
C ILE A 95 8.28 -2.66 2.41
N ARG A 96 9.54 -2.47 2.77
CA ARG A 96 10.41 -1.53 2.06
C ARG A 96 10.75 -2.09 0.68
N ALA A 97 11.13 -1.23 -0.26
CA ALA A 97 11.59 -1.64 -1.58
C ALA A 97 12.98 -2.30 -1.49
N SER A 98 13.00 -3.52 -0.98
CA SER A 98 14.20 -4.32 -0.72
C SER A 98 13.92 -5.78 -1.05
N LYS A 99 14.82 -6.43 -1.78
CA LYS A 99 14.74 -7.87 -2.10
C LYS A 99 14.75 -8.73 -0.85
N GLN A 100 15.49 -8.31 0.18
CA GLN A 100 15.53 -9.00 1.47
C GLN A 100 14.17 -8.99 2.16
N ASP A 101 13.50 -7.83 2.18
CA ASP A 101 12.15 -7.72 2.76
C ASP A 101 11.13 -8.52 1.93
N PHE A 102 11.27 -8.51 0.59
CA PHE A 102 10.40 -9.27 -0.29
C PHE A 102 10.50 -10.79 -0.07
N GLN A 103 11.66 -11.30 0.34
CA GLN A 103 11.80 -12.71 0.69
C GLN A 103 10.81 -13.14 1.78
N LEU A 104 10.53 -12.28 2.77
CA LEU A 104 9.55 -12.57 3.82
C LEU A 104 8.13 -12.76 3.27
N VAL A 105 7.79 -12.04 2.21
CA VAL A 105 6.49 -12.15 1.54
C VAL A 105 6.36 -13.49 0.82
N LYS A 106 7.43 -13.89 0.11
CA LYS A 106 7.52 -15.19 -0.59
C LYS A 106 7.39 -16.35 0.40
N ASP A 107 8.11 -16.29 1.51
CA ASP A 107 8.16 -17.36 2.53
C ASP A 107 6.77 -17.62 3.14
N ILE A 108 5.94 -16.59 3.27
CA ILE A 108 4.57 -16.72 3.79
C ILE A 108 3.58 -17.13 2.68
N GLY A 109 3.90 -16.88 1.42
CA GLY A 109 3.03 -17.19 0.29
C GLY A 109 1.86 -16.23 0.10
N LEU A 110 2.05 -14.94 0.42
CA LEU A 110 1.02 -13.91 0.21
C LEU A 110 0.87 -13.61 -1.30
N ARG A 111 -0.35 -13.26 -1.70
CA ARG A 111 -0.69 -12.95 -3.10
C ARG A 111 -0.42 -11.51 -3.49
N GLU A 112 -0.34 -10.62 -2.50
CA GLU A 112 -0.15 -9.18 -2.68
C GLU A 112 0.70 -8.62 -1.57
N THR A 113 1.53 -7.62 -1.88
CA THR A 113 2.29 -6.86 -0.90
C THR A 113 2.32 -5.36 -1.23
N GLY A 114 2.19 -4.53 -0.21
CA GLY A 114 2.53 -3.12 -0.29
C GLY A 114 4.04 -2.93 -0.34
N ILE A 115 4.52 -2.03 -1.21
CA ILE A 115 5.92 -1.66 -1.34
C ILE A 115 6.04 -0.16 -1.12
N LEU A 116 6.91 0.23 -0.19
CA LEU A 116 7.21 1.64 0.04
C LEU A 116 7.97 2.24 -1.15
N VAL A 117 7.36 3.23 -1.77
CA VAL A 117 7.93 4.01 -2.88
C VAL A 117 7.97 5.47 -2.44
N SER A 118 9.06 5.89 -1.81
CA SER A 118 9.24 7.30 -1.46
C SER A 118 9.46 8.10 -2.74
N CYS A 119 8.60 9.07 -3.02
CA CYS A 119 8.58 9.76 -4.32
C CYS A 119 8.92 11.27 -4.24
N SER A 120 9.01 11.86 -3.04
CA SER A 120 9.44 13.26 -2.92
C SER A 120 10.96 13.39 -2.97
N ASP A 121 11.43 14.51 -3.49
CA ASP A 121 12.85 14.83 -3.53
C ASP A 121 13.48 14.89 -2.14
N TYR A 122 12.71 15.26 -1.11
CA TYR A 122 13.15 15.20 0.29
C TYR A 122 13.57 13.80 0.69
N HIS A 123 12.78 12.78 0.34
CA HIS A 123 13.11 11.41 0.63
C HIS A 123 14.20 10.86 -0.29
N ILE A 124 14.12 11.14 -1.58
CA ILE A 124 15.08 10.64 -2.58
C ILE A 124 16.50 11.15 -2.27
N PHE A 125 16.67 12.47 -2.16
CA PHE A 125 18.00 13.06 -2.00
C PHE A 125 18.51 13.05 -0.55
N TYR A 126 17.66 13.38 0.42
CA TYR A 126 18.12 13.54 1.81
C TYR A 126 18.04 12.26 2.65
N LYS A 127 17.00 11.44 2.47
CA LYS A 127 16.83 10.20 3.23
C LYS A 127 17.57 9.03 2.56
N MET A 128 17.37 8.84 1.26
CA MET A 128 17.94 7.70 0.54
C MET A 128 19.33 7.98 -0.02
N LYS A 129 19.73 9.26 -0.17
CA LYS A 129 21.02 9.69 -0.74
C LYS A 129 21.23 9.18 -2.18
N MET A 130 20.18 9.18 -2.97
CA MET A 130 20.14 8.66 -4.33
C MET A 130 19.64 9.71 -5.30
N THR A 131 19.88 9.49 -6.58
CA THR A 131 19.24 10.25 -7.67
C THR A 131 17.87 9.65 -7.97
N ARG A 132 16.99 10.41 -8.63
CA ARG A 132 15.67 9.92 -9.08
C ARG A 132 15.78 8.66 -9.95
N ARG A 133 16.81 8.59 -10.81
CA ARG A 133 17.06 7.42 -11.68
C ARG A 133 17.44 6.19 -10.88
N GLU A 134 18.32 6.32 -9.92
CA GLU A 134 18.75 5.20 -9.06
C GLU A 134 17.58 4.66 -8.25
N VAL A 135 16.78 5.55 -7.65
CA VAL A 135 15.60 5.18 -6.89
C VAL A 135 14.55 4.49 -7.79
N MET A 136 14.30 5.01 -8.99
CA MET A 136 13.39 4.39 -9.93
C MET A 136 13.85 2.97 -10.30
N ASN A 137 15.13 2.79 -10.63
CA ASN A 137 15.69 1.48 -10.95
C ASN A 137 15.60 0.50 -9.77
N LEU A 138 15.85 0.98 -8.54
CA LEU A 138 15.69 0.19 -7.33
C LEU A 138 14.25 -0.31 -7.19
N TYR A 139 13.26 0.57 -7.27
CA TYR A 139 11.86 0.20 -7.12
C TYR A 139 11.41 -0.76 -8.20
N LEU A 140 11.73 -0.47 -9.47
CA LEU A 140 11.36 -1.36 -10.58
C LEU A 140 12.02 -2.74 -10.46
N SER A 141 13.23 -2.84 -9.90
CA SER A 141 13.88 -4.14 -9.69
C SER A 141 13.14 -5.03 -8.69
N VAL A 142 12.62 -4.44 -7.60
CA VAL A 142 11.83 -5.18 -6.60
C VAL A 142 10.45 -5.54 -7.14
N ILE A 143 9.83 -4.61 -7.88
CA ILE A 143 8.51 -4.82 -8.49
C ILE A 143 8.58 -5.94 -9.53
N ARG A 144 9.63 -6.00 -10.38
CA ARG A 144 9.84 -7.12 -11.31
C ARG A 144 9.94 -8.44 -10.59
N GLU A 145 10.71 -8.53 -9.52
CA GLU A 145 10.83 -9.75 -8.73
C GLU A 145 9.47 -10.20 -8.13
N CYS A 146 8.63 -9.26 -7.70
CA CYS A 146 7.25 -9.58 -7.29
C CYS A 146 6.47 -10.21 -8.43
N LEU A 147 6.50 -9.60 -9.61
CA LEU A 147 5.75 -10.06 -10.78
C LEU A 147 6.25 -11.41 -11.30
N GLU A 148 7.56 -11.62 -11.32
CA GLU A 148 8.20 -12.92 -11.70
C GLU A 148 7.76 -14.07 -10.79
N THR A 149 7.41 -13.77 -9.54
CA THR A 149 6.91 -14.77 -8.57
C THR A 149 5.38 -14.86 -8.54
N GLY A 150 4.68 -14.12 -9.37
CA GLY A 150 3.20 -14.09 -9.42
C GLY A 150 2.54 -13.30 -8.29
N ILE A 151 3.30 -12.50 -7.53
CA ILE A 151 2.80 -11.68 -6.43
C ILE A 151 2.47 -10.28 -6.97
N SER A 152 1.25 -9.81 -6.71
CA SER A 152 0.80 -8.47 -7.11
C SER A 152 1.44 -7.40 -6.22
N PRO A 153 2.21 -6.44 -6.78
CA PRO A 153 2.74 -5.33 -6.01
C PRO A 153 1.71 -4.20 -5.89
N ARG A 154 1.66 -3.58 -4.71
CA ARG A 154 0.93 -2.33 -4.47
C ARG A 154 1.93 -1.24 -4.08
N CYS A 155 2.20 -0.32 -5.00
CA CYS A 155 3.16 0.76 -4.81
C CYS A 155 2.55 1.88 -3.96
N HIS A 156 3.09 2.12 -2.78
CA HIS A 156 2.71 3.22 -1.90
C HIS A 156 3.59 4.43 -2.20
N LEU A 157 3.05 5.41 -2.91
CA LEU A 157 3.75 6.64 -3.28
C LEU A 157 3.83 7.57 -2.06
N GLU A 158 4.81 7.29 -1.19
CA GLU A 158 5.03 8.06 0.04
C GLU A 158 5.38 9.51 -0.29
N ASP A 159 4.69 10.43 0.39
CA ASP A 159 4.91 11.87 0.29
C ASP A 159 4.60 12.45 -1.11
N ILE A 160 3.55 11.93 -1.74
CA ILE A 160 3.18 12.33 -3.10
C ILE A 160 2.84 13.82 -3.20
N THR A 161 2.26 14.41 -2.16
CA THR A 161 1.86 15.82 -2.14
C THR A 161 3.02 16.81 -2.21
N ARG A 162 4.27 16.35 -1.94
CA ARG A 162 5.49 17.14 -2.08
C ARG A 162 6.41 16.63 -3.18
N SER A 163 5.95 15.71 -4.01
CA SER A 163 6.76 15.13 -5.07
C SER A 163 6.64 15.90 -6.39
N ASP A 164 7.62 15.72 -7.25
CA ASP A 164 7.56 16.17 -8.64
C ASP A 164 6.68 15.20 -9.45
N ILE A 165 5.41 15.58 -9.61
CA ILE A 165 4.41 14.75 -10.29
C ILE A 165 4.83 14.47 -11.74
N TYR A 166 5.27 15.49 -12.47
CA TYR A 166 5.61 15.36 -13.89
C TYR A 166 7.01 14.79 -14.13
N GLY A 167 7.97 15.10 -13.26
CA GLY A 167 9.37 14.68 -13.43
C GLY A 167 9.70 13.33 -12.80
N PHE A 168 8.83 12.79 -11.90
CA PHE A 168 9.08 11.52 -11.25
C PHE A 168 7.86 10.62 -11.20
N VAL A 169 6.72 11.08 -10.66
CA VAL A 169 5.57 10.20 -10.39
C VAL A 169 4.95 9.65 -11.68
N ILE A 170 4.65 10.52 -12.64
CA ILE A 170 4.08 10.10 -13.92
C ILE A 170 5.04 9.18 -14.68
N PRO A 171 6.33 9.51 -14.89
CA PRO A 171 7.29 8.60 -15.50
C PRO A 171 7.36 7.23 -14.79
N PHE A 172 7.33 7.19 -13.47
CA PHE A 172 7.30 5.93 -12.72
C PHE A 172 6.03 5.13 -12.99
N CYS A 173 4.86 5.77 -12.98
CA CYS A 173 3.59 5.11 -13.30
C CYS A 173 3.57 4.56 -14.74
N VAL A 174 4.19 5.25 -15.70
CA VAL A 174 4.33 4.75 -17.08
C VAL A 174 5.15 3.47 -17.12
N GLU A 175 6.26 3.39 -16.35
CA GLU A 175 7.04 2.16 -16.26
C GLU A 175 6.24 1.01 -15.59
N LEU A 176 5.41 1.31 -14.56
CA LEU A 176 4.51 0.32 -13.97
C LEU A 176 3.50 -0.21 -14.98
N MET A 177 2.94 0.65 -15.82
CA MET A 177 2.01 0.22 -16.89
C MET A 177 2.68 -0.74 -17.87
N LYS A 178 3.94 -0.47 -18.28
CA LYS A 178 4.71 -1.38 -19.14
C LYS A 178 4.90 -2.75 -18.48
N LEU A 179 5.21 -2.78 -17.18
CA LEU A 179 5.35 -4.04 -16.43
C LEU A 179 4.01 -4.78 -16.33
N MET A 180 2.89 -4.09 -16.09
CA MET A 180 1.57 -4.70 -16.12
C MET A 180 1.27 -5.36 -17.48
N ASP A 181 1.62 -4.69 -18.57
CA ASP A 181 1.42 -5.21 -19.91
C ASP A 181 2.34 -6.41 -20.22
N GLU A 182 3.55 -6.40 -19.70
CA GLU A 182 4.53 -7.49 -19.87
C GLU A 182 4.10 -8.75 -19.09
N TYR A 183 3.79 -8.61 -17.79
CA TYR A 183 3.56 -9.74 -16.89
C TYR A 183 2.09 -10.18 -16.80
N LYS A 184 1.15 -9.34 -17.24
CA LYS A 184 -0.30 -9.55 -17.12
C LYS A 184 -0.78 -9.72 -15.67
N ILE A 185 -0.05 -9.14 -14.74
CA ILE A 185 -0.37 -9.09 -13.30
C ILE A 185 -0.70 -7.64 -12.94
N PRO A 186 -1.82 -7.39 -12.23
CA PRO A 186 -2.19 -6.03 -11.85
C PRO A 186 -1.19 -5.43 -10.86
N ILE A 187 -0.79 -4.19 -11.11
CA ILE A 187 -0.03 -3.36 -10.17
C ILE A 187 -0.96 -2.30 -9.63
N LYS A 188 -1.08 -2.22 -8.31
CA LYS A 188 -1.87 -1.20 -7.65
C LYS A 188 -0.99 -0.02 -7.24
N VAL A 189 -1.55 1.19 -7.30
CA VAL A 189 -0.88 2.40 -6.83
C VAL A 189 -1.72 3.04 -5.73
N ARG A 190 -1.06 3.42 -4.65
CA ARG A 190 -1.65 4.17 -3.54
C ARG A 190 -0.98 5.54 -3.45
N ALA A 191 -1.75 6.60 -3.65
CA ALA A 191 -1.31 7.96 -3.38
C ALA A 191 -1.36 8.21 -1.86
N CYS A 192 -0.19 8.48 -1.25
CA CYS A 192 -0.10 8.68 0.19
C CYS A 192 0.07 10.17 0.50
N ASP A 193 -0.98 10.78 1.04
CA ASP A 193 -0.90 12.14 1.58
C ASP A 193 -0.22 12.11 2.96
N THR A 194 1.07 11.82 2.96
CA THR A 194 1.87 11.59 4.16
C THR A 194 1.88 12.79 5.11
N MET A 195 1.78 14.00 4.57
CA MET A 195 1.84 15.24 5.34
C MET A 195 0.47 15.87 5.60
N GLY A 196 -0.61 15.30 5.06
CA GLY A 196 -1.95 15.85 5.20
C GLY A 196 -2.17 17.16 4.44
N TYR A 197 -1.52 17.34 3.28
CA TYR A 197 -1.64 18.54 2.45
C TYR A 197 -2.61 18.35 1.27
N GLY A 198 -3.11 17.16 1.09
CA GLY A 198 -4.06 16.87 0.01
C GLY A 198 -5.33 17.70 0.18
N VAL A 199 -5.81 18.22 -0.95
CA VAL A 199 -7.08 18.94 -1.05
C VAL A 199 -7.95 18.28 -2.12
N ASN A 200 -9.26 18.33 -1.92
CA ASN A 200 -10.24 17.73 -2.85
C ASN A 200 -10.50 18.64 -4.05
#